data_57f2a005a7064b9391050fd1ed7a9be5
#
_entry.id   57f2a005a7064b9391050fd1ed7a9be5
#
_cell.length_a   1.000
_cell.length_b   1.000
_cell.length_c   1.000
_cell.angle_alpha   90.00
_cell.angle_beta   90.00
_cell.angle_gamma   90.00
#
_symmetry.space_group_name_H-M   'P 1'
#
loop_
_entity.id
_entity.type
_entity.pdbx_description
1 polymer ?
#
loop_
_entity_poly.entity_id
_entity_poly.type
_entity_poly.pdbx_seq_one_letter_code
_entity_poly.pdbx_strand_id
1 'polypeptide(L)'
;SPLYALHNLVLAKAAAPPCPDAVRLTLDRAPAPAEVTDFMMRGEDDPGAWDNFYSELCTKLARGAAEVWAVRREGALVSTAGAYALSPDTAYLAAVETLEALRGQGIGGWLTGLLAADLAARGRRVALSCKKERLNFYHRLGFAAEDTVQRYALDGLPEEK
;
A
#
# COMPACT_ATOMS: atom_id res chain seq x y z
N SER A 1 -18.44 8.81 18.88
CA SER A 1 -17.48 8.95 17.77
C SER A 1 -18.12 8.53 16.46
N PRO A 2 -17.87 9.27 15.39
CA PRO A 2 -18.36 8.83 14.08
C PRO A 2 -17.71 7.50 13.69
N LEU A 3 -18.50 6.65 13.07
CA LEU A 3 -18.04 5.38 12.52
C LEU A 3 -17.77 5.53 11.04
N TYR A 4 -16.82 4.80 10.54
CA TYR A 4 -16.63 4.63 9.11
C TYR A 4 -16.57 3.15 8.77
N ALA A 5 -17.03 2.81 7.58
CA ALA A 5 -16.97 1.44 7.09
C ALA A 5 -15.71 1.25 6.27
N LEU A 6 -14.95 0.22 6.64
CA LEU A 6 -13.86 -0.26 5.81
C LEU A 6 -14.34 -1.48 5.04
N HIS A 7 -14.01 -1.51 3.77
CA HIS A 7 -14.33 -2.62 2.90
C HIS A 7 -13.10 -3.52 2.77
N ASN A 8 -13.27 -4.78 3.10
CA ASN A 8 -12.22 -5.77 2.96
C ASN A 8 -12.22 -6.32 1.56
N LEU A 9 -11.07 -6.25 0.91
CA LEU A 9 -10.88 -6.72 -0.45
C LEU A 9 -9.81 -7.78 -0.49
N VAL A 10 -9.94 -8.68 -1.44
CA VAL A 10 -8.94 -9.72 -1.73
C VAL A 10 -8.65 -9.70 -3.22
N LEU A 11 -7.40 -9.93 -3.59
CA LEU A 11 -7.03 -10.03 -5.00
C LEU A 11 -7.64 -11.32 -5.57
N ALA A 12 -8.59 -11.15 -6.49
CA ALA A 12 -9.26 -12.26 -7.16
C ALA A 12 -8.50 -12.68 -8.43
N LYS A 13 -8.02 -11.68 -9.18
CA LYS A 13 -7.28 -11.93 -10.41
C LYS A 13 -6.36 -10.74 -10.67
N ALA A 14 -5.06 -10.98 -10.67
CA ALA A 14 -4.09 -9.92 -10.89
C ALA A 14 -4.33 -9.20 -12.22
N ALA A 15 -4.33 -7.89 -12.18
CA ALA A 15 -4.59 -7.03 -13.33
C ALA A 15 -3.70 -5.80 -13.22
N ALA A 16 -2.39 -5.99 -13.40
CA ALA A 16 -1.45 -4.87 -13.37
C ALA A 16 -1.59 -4.02 -14.63
N PRO A 17 -1.90 -2.72 -14.50
CA PRO A 17 -1.94 -1.83 -15.66
C PRO A 17 -0.54 -1.62 -16.22
N PRO A 18 -0.41 -1.15 -17.45
CA PRO A 18 0.90 -0.85 -18.03
C PRO A 18 1.55 0.36 -17.32
N CYS A 19 2.86 0.44 -17.43
CA CYS A 19 3.60 1.60 -16.92
C CYS A 19 3.14 2.86 -17.64
N PRO A 20 2.71 3.90 -16.91
CA PRO A 20 2.19 5.12 -17.54
C PRO A 20 3.28 5.97 -18.24
N ASP A 21 4.53 5.80 -17.85
CA ASP A 21 5.65 6.52 -18.47
C ASP A 21 6.93 5.70 -18.32
N ALA A 22 7.14 4.77 -19.25
CA ALA A 22 8.26 3.84 -19.20
C ALA A 22 9.64 4.52 -19.39
N VAL A 23 9.65 5.74 -19.91
CA VAL A 23 10.90 6.48 -20.11
C VAL A 23 11.39 7.12 -18.81
N ARG A 24 10.49 7.65 -18.01
CA ARG A 24 10.81 8.44 -16.81
C ARG A 24 10.69 7.70 -15.50
N LEU A 25 9.85 6.65 -15.46
CA LEU A 25 9.56 5.93 -14.23
C LEU A 25 10.38 4.65 -14.16
N THR A 26 10.92 4.38 -12.98
CA THR A 26 11.59 3.11 -12.67
C THR A 26 11.02 2.51 -11.42
N LEU A 27 10.95 1.18 -11.40
CA LEU A 27 10.50 0.42 -10.25
C LEU A 27 11.69 0.13 -9.34
N ASP A 28 11.55 0.42 -8.06
CA ASP A 28 12.52 0.06 -7.02
C ASP A 28 11.86 -0.92 -6.05
N ARG A 29 12.32 -2.16 -6.06
CA ARG A 29 11.77 -3.23 -5.23
C ARG A 29 12.37 -3.28 -3.83
N ALA A 30 13.36 -2.46 -3.56
CA ALA A 30 14.04 -2.43 -2.26
C ALA A 30 14.50 -1.01 -1.92
N PRO A 31 13.56 -0.04 -1.84
CA PRO A 31 13.94 1.32 -1.46
C PRO A 31 14.49 1.34 -0.04
N ALA A 32 15.44 2.23 0.22
CA ALA A 32 16.01 2.37 1.55
C ALA A 32 14.92 2.77 2.57
N PRO A 33 14.88 2.14 3.74
CA PRO A 33 13.86 2.45 4.75
C PRO A 33 13.80 3.93 5.14
N ALA A 34 14.93 4.62 5.19
CA ALA A 34 14.96 6.04 5.50
C ALA A 34 14.29 6.88 4.40
N GLU A 35 14.50 6.53 3.14
CA GLU A 35 13.82 7.22 2.03
C GLU A 35 12.31 6.99 2.04
N VAL A 36 11.89 5.75 2.32
CA VAL A 36 10.46 5.44 2.47
C VAL A 36 9.85 6.25 3.60
N THR A 37 10.56 6.33 4.73
CA THR A 37 10.09 7.08 5.89
C THR A 37 9.98 8.58 5.57
N ASP A 38 10.99 9.15 4.92
CA ASP A 38 10.94 10.56 4.48
C ASP A 38 9.71 10.80 3.59
N PHE A 39 9.47 9.89 2.66
CA PHE A 39 8.33 10.00 1.75
C PHE A 39 6.99 9.91 2.49
N MET A 40 6.84 8.91 3.35
CA MET A 40 5.59 8.68 4.08
C MET A 40 5.31 9.76 5.12
N MET A 41 6.36 10.33 5.70
CA MET A 41 6.24 11.34 6.75
C MET A 41 6.32 12.78 6.22
N ARG A 42 6.30 12.97 4.90
CA ARG A 42 6.31 14.34 4.35
C ARG A 42 5.05 15.09 4.79
N GLY A 43 5.25 16.31 5.27
CA GLY A 43 4.16 17.12 5.81
C GLY A 43 3.75 16.76 7.23
N GLU A 44 4.40 15.78 7.86
CA GLU A 44 4.12 15.42 9.26
C GLU A 44 4.89 16.32 10.21
N ASP A 45 4.18 16.93 11.15
CA ASP A 45 4.75 17.89 12.10
C ASP A 45 5.21 17.26 13.42
N ASP A 46 4.73 16.06 13.75
CA ASP A 46 5.13 15.37 14.97
C ASP A 46 6.56 14.84 14.85
N PRO A 47 7.51 15.35 15.64
CA PRO A 47 8.90 14.91 15.55
C PRO A 47 9.12 13.45 15.89
N GLY A 48 8.21 12.84 16.67
CA GLY A 48 8.30 11.43 17.01
C GLY A 48 7.79 10.50 15.93
N ALA A 49 6.99 11.02 14.98
CA ALA A 49 6.35 10.20 13.96
C ALA A 49 7.36 9.56 13.01
N TRP A 50 8.40 10.32 12.62
CA TRP A 50 9.44 9.80 11.74
C TRP A 50 10.18 8.62 12.39
N ASP A 51 10.64 8.80 13.62
CA ASP A 51 11.38 7.77 14.34
C ASP A 51 10.53 6.51 14.56
N ASN A 52 9.26 6.67 14.90
CA ASN A 52 8.35 5.55 15.11
C ASN A 52 8.12 4.77 13.83
N PHE A 53 7.86 5.45 12.74
CA PHE A 53 7.65 4.79 11.44
C PHE A 53 8.92 4.06 11.00
N TYR A 54 10.06 4.73 11.05
CA TYR A 54 11.34 4.17 10.65
C TYR A 54 11.70 2.93 11.46
N SER A 55 11.59 3.01 12.77
CA SER A 55 11.91 1.91 13.67
C SER A 55 11.01 0.70 13.42
N GLU A 56 9.73 0.92 13.27
CA GLU A 56 8.77 -0.14 12.98
C GLU A 56 9.02 -0.78 11.61
N LEU A 57 9.28 0.04 10.61
CA LEU A 57 9.58 -0.44 9.26
C LEU A 57 10.85 -1.29 9.24
N CYS A 58 11.93 -0.81 9.84
CA CYS A 58 13.19 -1.56 9.92
C CYS A 58 13.02 -2.90 10.63
N THR A 59 12.27 -2.92 11.74
CA THR A 59 11.98 -4.14 12.48
C THR A 59 11.22 -5.15 11.63
N LYS A 60 10.18 -4.70 10.94
CA LYS A 60 9.38 -5.57 10.08
C LYS A 60 10.19 -6.10 8.90
N LEU A 61 10.97 -5.26 8.25
CA LEU A 61 11.82 -5.68 7.14
C LEU A 61 12.84 -6.72 7.57
N ALA A 62 13.47 -6.52 8.73
CA ALA A 62 14.46 -7.45 9.26
C ALA A 62 13.86 -8.83 9.57
N ARG A 63 12.58 -8.88 9.91
CA ARG A 63 11.86 -10.14 10.21
C ARG A 63 11.20 -10.76 8.97
N GLY A 64 11.30 -10.14 7.81
CA GLY A 64 10.57 -10.58 6.63
C GLY A 64 9.05 -10.38 6.74
N ALA A 65 8.61 -9.49 7.63
CA ALA A 65 7.19 -9.22 7.89
C ALA A 65 6.65 -8.02 7.12
N ALA A 66 7.46 -7.40 6.30
CA ALA A 66 7.05 -6.32 5.41
C ALA A 66 7.86 -6.35 4.12
N GLU A 67 7.27 -5.80 3.08
CA GLU A 67 7.93 -5.59 1.80
C GLU A 67 7.38 -4.30 1.21
N VAL A 68 8.26 -3.38 0.82
CA VAL A 68 7.85 -2.08 0.27
C VAL A 68 8.52 -1.89 -1.09
N TRP A 69 7.72 -1.51 -2.06
CA TRP A 69 8.20 -1.14 -3.39
C TRP A 69 7.95 0.34 -3.63
N ALA A 70 8.72 0.92 -4.51
CA ALA A 70 8.59 2.33 -4.85
C ALA A 70 8.72 2.55 -6.34
N VAL A 71 8.19 3.67 -6.79
CA VAL A 71 8.45 4.19 -8.13
C VAL A 71 9.32 5.42 -7.98
N ARG A 72 10.37 5.50 -8.80
CA ARG A 72 11.26 6.65 -8.88
C ARG A 72 11.07 7.37 -10.21
N ARG A 73 11.17 8.67 -10.15
CA ARG A 73 11.26 9.54 -11.32
C ARG A 73 12.52 10.39 -11.15
N GLU A 74 13.46 10.25 -12.09
CA GLU A 74 14.75 10.96 -12.00
C GLU A 74 15.46 10.71 -10.67
N GLY A 75 15.39 9.48 -10.18
CA GLY A 75 16.03 9.07 -8.93
C GLY A 75 15.26 9.35 -7.65
N ALA A 76 14.24 10.19 -7.69
CA ALA A 76 13.44 10.55 -6.50
C ALA A 76 12.23 9.64 -6.35
N LEU A 77 11.89 9.30 -5.12
CA LEU A 77 10.66 8.55 -4.85
C LEU A 77 9.44 9.40 -5.16
N VAL A 78 8.53 8.86 -5.95
CA VAL A 78 7.27 9.54 -6.30
C VAL A 78 6.04 8.75 -5.88
N SER A 79 6.19 7.45 -5.61
CA SER A 79 5.09 6.61 -5.14
C SER A 79 5.63 5.43 -4.34
N THR A 80 4.90 4.99 -3.33
CA THR A 80 5.20 3.77 -2.57
C THR A 80 3.94 2.93 -2.42
N ALA A 81 4.14 1.62 -2.33
CA ALA A 81 3.12 0.67 -1.93
C ALA A 81 3.81 -0.43 -1.12
N GLY A 82 3.13 -0.94 -0.09
CA GLY A 82 3.76 -1.92 0.78
C GLY A 82 2.81 -2.98 1.29
N ALA A 83 3.37 -4.16 1.55
CA ALA A 83 2.77 -5.16 2.39
C ALA A 83 3.39 -4.97 3.78
N TYR A 84 2.63 -4.38 4.69
CA TYR A 84 3.11 -4.08 6.04
C TYR A 84 2.71 -5.14 7.07
N ALA A 85 1.96 -6.14 6.64
CA ALA A 85 1.72 -7.36 7.39
C ALA A 85 1.88 -8.52 6.41
N LEU A 86 3.01 -9.17 6.48
CA LEU A 86 3.43 -10.21 5.55
C LEU A 86 3.71 -11.48 6.34
N SER A 87 3.05 -12.56 5.96
CA SER A 87 3.28 -13.91 6.48
C SER A 87 3.50 -14.86 5.31
N PRO A 88 3.86 -16.13 5.54
CA PRO A 88 4.06 -17.07 4.43
C PRO A 88 2.85 -17.21 3.50
N ASP A 89 1.63 -17.13 4.05
CA ASP A 89 0.40 -17.39 3.32
C ASP A 89 -0.36 -16.15 2.90
N THR A 90 -0.09 -14.99 3.53
CA THR A 90 -0.86 -13.78 3.33
C THR A 90 0.01 -12.54 3.19
N ALA A 91 -0.52 -11.56 2.47
CA ALA A 91 0.06 -10.23 2.39
C ALA A 91 -1.06 -9.21 2.54
N TYR A 92 -0.91 -8.29 3.48
CA TYR A 92 -1.87 -7.22 3.71
C TYR A 92 -1.28 -5.91 3.22
N LEU A 93 -1.87 -5.36 2.15
CA LEU A 93 -1.36 -4.14 1.53
C LEU A 93 -1.83 -2.90 2.29
N ALA A 94 -0.97 -1.92 2.36
CA ALA A 94 -1.26 -0.64 2.98
C ALA A 94 -0.36 0.46 2.40
N ALA A 95 -0.61 1.70 2.81
CA ALA A 95 0.26 2.84 2.53
C ALA A 95 0.58 3.03 1.04
N VAL A 96 -0.46 2.93 0.20
CA VAL A 96 -0.34 3.30 -1.21
C VAL A 96 -0.39 4.83 -1.28
N GLU A 97 0.76 5.42 -1.57
CA GLU A 97 0.93 6.88 -1.62
C GLU A 97 1.61 7.29 -2.91
N THR A 98 1.14 8.38 -3.49
CA THR A 98 1.77 9.04 -4.65
C THR A 98 1.87 10.53 -4.37
N LEU A 99 2.95 11.16 -4.81
CA LEU A 99 3.09 12.62 -4.70
C LEU A 99 1.86 13.31 -5.29
N GLU A 100 1.38 14.33 -4.60
CA GLU A 100 0.16 15.05 -4.98
C GLU A 100 0.21 15.56 -6.43
N ALA A 101 1.35 16.10 -6.83
CA ALA A 101 1.54 16.64 -8.18
C ALA A 101 1.45 15.59 -9.29
N LEU A 102 1.61 14.31 -8.95
CA LEU A 102 1.63 13.21 -9.92
C LEU A 102 0.41 12.31 -9.81
N ARG A 103 -0.55 12.63 -8.97
CA ARG A 103 -1.78 11.85 -8.82
C ARG A 103 -2.63 11.91 -10.10
N GLY A 104 -3.42 10.87 -10.32
CA GLY A 104 -4.29 10.78 -11.47
C GLY A 104 -3.61 10.35 -12.76
N GLN A 105 -2.32 9.99 -12.71
CA GLN A 105 -1.55 9.58 -13.90
C GLN A 105 -1.34 8.06 -14.00
N GLY A 106 -1.90 7.29 -13.06
CA GLY A 106 -1.80 5.84 -13.09
C GLY A 106 -0.58 5.24 -12.41
N ILE A 107 0.26 6.05 -11.76
CA ILE A 107 1.51 5.57 -11.13
C ILE A 107 1.21 4.64 -9.96
N GLY A 108 0.34 5.06 -9.05
CA GLY A 108 -0.03 4.25 -7.88
C GLY A 108 -0.71 2.94 -8.27
N GLY A 109 -1.55 2.95 -9.28
CA GLY A 109 -2.22 1.75 -9.80
C GLY A 109 -1.23 0.78 -10.42
N TRP A 110 -0.30 1.27 -11.21
CA TRP A 110 0.75 0.45 -11.79
C TRP A 110 1.60 -0.22 -10.70
N LEU A 111 2.08 0.57 -9.74
CA LEU A 111 2.91 0.05 -8.65
C LEU A 111 2.17 -0.98 -7.80
N THR A 112 0.96 -0.64 -7.37
CA THR A 112 0.16 -1.53 -6.51
C THR A 112 -0.22 -2.82 -7.24
N GLY A 113 -0.58 -2.70 -8.51
CA GLY A 113 -0.89 -3.87 -9.35
C GLY A 113 0.29 -4.81 -9.51
N LEU A 114 1.49 -4.25 -9.73
CA LEU A 114 2.71 -5.06 -9.84
C LEU A 114 3.03 -5.77 -8.52
N LEU A 115 2.98 -5.05 -7.41
CA LEU A 115 3.26 -5.65 -6.10
C LEU A 115 2.26 -6.74 -5.76
N ALA A 116 0.98 -6.49 -5.96
CA ALA A 116 -0.07 -7.47 -5.69
C ALA A 116 0.10 -8.73 -6.55
N ALA A 117 0.37 -8.55 -7.83
CA ALA A 117 0.59 -9.68 -8.75
C ALA A 117 1.82 -10.51 -8.34
N ASP A 118 2.90 -9.85 -7.94
CA ASP A 118 4.11 -10.55 -7.52
C ASP A 118 3.91 -11.34 -6.23
N LEU A 119 3.23 -10.75 -5.25
CA LEU A 119 2.91 -11.43 -4.00
C LEU A 119 1.99 -12.64 -4.24
N ALA A 120 1.00 -12.50 -5.10
CA ALA A 120 0.11 -13.60 -5.45
C ALA A 120 0.86 -14.71 -6.18
N ALA A 121 1.76 -14.36 -7.10
CA ALA A 121 2.59 -15.33 -7.82
C ALA A 121 3.52 -16.12 -6.88
N ARG A 122 3.86 -15.55 -5.74
CA ARG A 122 4.63 -16.21 -4.69
C ARG A 122 3.77 -17.03 -3.72
N GLY A 123 2.48 -17.20 -4.04
CA GLY A 123 1.57 -18.06 -3.29
C GLY A 123 0.83 -17.38 -2.14
N ARG A 124 0.89 -16.07 -2.01
CA ARG A 124 0.20 -15.36 -0.95
C ARG A 124 -1.21 -14.94 -1.34
N ARG A 125 -2.10 -15.00 -0.36
CA ARG A 125 -3.40 -14.36 -0.45
C ARG A 125 -3.18 -12.87 -0.19
N VAL A 126 -3.50 -12.03 -1.16
CA VAL A 126 -3.27 -10.58 -1.07
C VAL A 126 -4.57 -9.89 -0.72
N ALA A 127 -4.57 -9.16 0.38
CA ALA A 127 -5.77 -8.53 0.92
C ALA A 127 -5.47 -7.10 1.35
N LEU A 128 -6.51 -6.31 1.50
CA LEU A 128 -6.44 -4.95 2.02
C LEU A 128 -7.81 -4.50 2.54
N SER A 129 -7.82 -3.39 3.26
CA SER A 129 -9.04 -2.68 3.61
C SER A 129 -8.97 -1.28 3.05
N CYS A 130 -10.09 -0.78 2.58
CA CYS A 130 -10.16 0.58 2.05
C CYS A 130 -11.50 1.22 2.34
N LYS A 131 -11.53 2.54 2.26
CA LYS A 131 -12.77 3.30 2.30
C LYS A 131 -13.51 3.17 0.97
N LYS A 132 -14.81 3.43 0.99
CA LYS A 132 -15.69 3.35 -0.18
C LYS A 132 -15.14 4.11 -1.38
N GLU A 133 -14.54 5.27 -1.16
CA GLU A 133 -14.02 6.14 -2.22
C GLU A 133 -12.87 5.50 -3.00
N ARG A 134 -12.24 4.47 -2.44
CA ARG A 134 -11.12 3.76 -3.08
C ARG A 134 -11.52 2.47 -3.76
N LEU A 135 -12.77 2.04 -3.64
CA LEU A 135 -13.20 0.75 -4.19
C LEU A 135 -12.92 0.62 -5.69
N ASN A 136 -13.26 1.65 -6.47
CA ASN A 136 -13.05 1.60 -7.92
C ASN A 136 -11.57 1.47 -8.29
N PHE A 137 -10.70 2.14 -7.54
CA PHE A 137 -9.26 2.03 -7.74
C PHE A 137 -8.80 0.58 -7.61
N TYR A 138 -9.20 -0.08 -6.53
CA TYR A 138 -8.77 -1.46 -6.28
C TYR A 138 -9.48 -2.48 -7.15
N HIS A 139 -10.75 -2.26 -7.49
CA HIS A 139 -11.47 -3.13 -8.43
C HIS A 139 -10.76 -3.21 -9.78
N ARG A 140 -10.24 -2.10 -10.27
CA ARG A 140 -9.49 -2.07 -11.53
C ARG A 140 -8.19 -2.87 -11.47
N LEU A 141 -7.64 -3.08 -10.27
CA LEU A 141 -6.44 -3.88 -10.07
C LEU A 141 -6.72 -5.36 -9.86
N GLY A 142 -7.98 -5.76 -9.92
CA GLY A 142 -8.38 -7.17 -9.77
C GLY A 142 -8.79 -7.57 -8.37
N PHE A 143 -8.93 -6.61 -7.45
CA PHE A 143 -9.45 -6.88 -6.11
C PHE A 143 -10.97 -6.99 -6.14
N ALA A 144 -11.49 -7.89 -5.33
CA ALA A 144 -12.93 -8.10 -5.16
C ALA A 144 -13.29 -8.06 -3.68
N ALA A 145 -14.54 -7.70 -3.40
CA ALA A 145 -15.02 -7.65 -2.04
C ALA A 145 -15.01 -9.03 -1.38
N GLU A 146 -14.55 -9.08 -0.14
CA GLU A 146 -14.86 -10.17 0.74
C GLU A 146 -16.28 -9.98 1.29
N ASP A 147 -16.86 -11.04 1.84
CA ASP A 147 -18.24 -11.02 2.35
C ASP A 147 -18.42 -10.11 3.56
N THR A 148 -17.30 -9.70 4.19
CA THR A 148 -17.34 -8.96 5.44
C THR A 148 -17.01 -7.50 5.23
N VAL A 149 -17.89 -6.62 5.69
CA VAL A 149 -17.61 -5.20 5.89
C VAL A 149 -17.40 -4.97 7.36
N GLN A 150 -16.26 -4.39 7.74
CA GLN A 150 -15.98 -4.05 9.13
C GLN A 150 -16.18 -2.57 9.37
N ARG A 151 -16.69 -2.25 10.56
CA ARG A 151 -16.90 -0.87 10.98
C ARG A 151 -16.02 -0.57 12.17
N TYR A 152 -15.44 0.60 12.16
CA TYR A 152 -14.50 1.04 13.19
C TYR A 152 -14.91 2.39 13.72
N ALA A 153 -14.76 2.58 15.04
CA ALA A 153 -14.77 3.91 15.63
C ALA A 153 -13.45 4.61 15.32
N LEU A 154 -13.41 5.94 15.50
CA LEU A 154 -12.19 6.71 15.26
C LEU A 154 -11.02 6.30 16.14
N ASP A 155 -11.29 5.64 17.26
CA ASP A 155 -10.26 5.07 18.14
C ASP A 155 -9.66 3.76 17.60
N GLY A 156 -10.18 3.25 16.49
CA GLY A 156 -9.68 2.04 15.85
C GLY A 156 -10.29 0.75 16.36
N LEU A 157 -11.20 0.80 17.30
CA LEU A 157 -11.84 -0.43 17.82
C LEU A 157 -12.96 -0.88 16.88
N PRO A 158 -12.98 -2.17 16.48
CA PRO A 158 -14.06 -2.70 15.66
C PRO A 158 -15.35 -2.83 16.45
N GLU A 159 -16.45 -2.57 15.77
CA GLU A 159 -17.79 -2.84 16.31
C GLU A 159 -18.40 -4.02 15.57
N GLU A 160 -18.90 -4.97 16.33
CA GLU A 160 -19.65 -6.09 15.79
C GLU A 160 -21.10 -5.69 15.53
N LYS A 161 -21.68 -6.32 14.53
CA LYS A 161 -23.09 -6.19 14.22
C LYS A 161 -23.86 -7.43 14.56
#